data_090dd1b4395305d7c697a8a05caf2e53
#
_entry.id   090dd1b4395305d7c697a8a05caf2e53
#
_cell.length_a   1.000
_cell.length_b   1.000
_cell.length_c   1.000
_cell.angle_alpha   90.00
_cell.angle_beta   90.00
_cell.angle_gamma   90.00
#
_symmetry.space_group_name_H-M   'P 1'
#
loop_
_entity.id
_entity.type
_entity.pdbx_description
1 polymer ?
#
loop_
_entity_poly.entity_id
_entity_poly.type
_entity_poly.pdbx_seq_one_letter_code
_entity_poly.pdbx_strand_id
1 'polypeptide(L)'
;NPASMKSSLDVLAYADTRKVAILGDMGELGADELAMHREVGAYAAFKNTDVLVCIGALSKDMAEAAKETVLATEKNMKVFHFDTKEDFYQNMGQILKENDTILVKASHFMEFPEIVKKLSEEA
;
A
#
# COMPACT_ATOMS: atom_id res chain seq x y z
N ASN A 1 0.95 -0.40 12.92
CA ASN A 1 2.39 -0.43 13.14
C ASN A 1 3.08 -1.26 12.04
N PRO A 2 4.40 -1.14 11.90
CA PRO A 2 5.12 -1.85 10.83
C PRO A 2 4.96 -3.38 10.87
N ALA A 3 5.00 -3.97 12.06
CA ALA A 3 4.86 -5.42 12.20
C ALA A 3 3.50 -5.90 11.70
N SER A 4 2.44 -5.17 12.03
CA SER A 4 1.08 -5.48 11.59
C SER A 4 0.94 -5.34 10.07
N MET A 5 1.54 -4.31 9.49
CA MET A 5 1.56 -4.11 8.04
C MET A 5 2.28 -5.27 7.34
N LYS A 6 3.43 -5.67 7.86
CA LYS A 6 4.21 -6.79 7.30
C LYS A 6 3.42 -8.10 7.37
N SER A 7 2.77 -8.37 8.50
CA SER A 7 1.94 -9.57 8.66
C SER A 7 0.81 -9.61 7.63
N SER A 8 0.18 -8.47 7.37
CA SER A 8 -0.88 -8.39 6.36
C SER A 8 -0.33 -8.62 4.96
N LEU A 9 0.86 -8.10 4.66
CA LEU A 9 1.51 -8.33 3.37
C LEU A 9 1.90 -9.81 3.20
N ASP A 10 2.29 -10.49 4.27
CA ASP A 10 2.56 -11.92 4.25
C ASP A 10 1.31 -12.71 3.85
N VAL A 11 0.16 -12.34 4.41
CA VAL A 11 -1.12 -12.98 4.07
C VAL A 11 -1.49 -12.71 2.60
N LEU A 12 -1.34 -11.48 2.16
CA LEU A 12 -1.63 -11.11 0.77
C LEU A 12 -0.78 -11.94 -0.21
N ALA A 13 0.45 -12.26 0.15
CA ALA A 13 1.37 -13.01 -0.70
C ALA A 13 0.86 -14.41 -1.08
N TYR A 14 -0.09 -14.95 -0.32
CA TYR A 14 -0.67 -16.27 -0.61
C TYR A 14 -1.79 -16.21 -1.66
N ALA A 15 -2.23 -15.03 -2.08
CA ALA A 15 -3.32 -14.92 -3.04
C ALA A 15 -2.90 -15.45 -4.42
N ASP A 16 -3.86 -16.05 -5.13
CA ASP A 16 -3.62 -16.62 -6.45
C ASP A 16 -3.82 -15.62 -7.59
N THR A 17 -4.40 -14.45 -7.29
CA THR A 17 -4.66 -13.43 -8.30
C THR A 17 -3.69 -12.26 -8.12
N ARG A 18 -3.80 -11.25 -8.97
CA ARG A 18 -2.97 -10.05 -8.87
C ARG A 18 -3.14 -9.42 -7.48
N LYS A 19 -2.04 -9.12 -6.82
CA LYS A 19 -1.99 -8.69 -5.43
C LYS A 19 -1.78 -7.19 -5.35
N VAL A 20 -2.76 -6.51 -4.78
CA VAL A 20 -2.71 -5.06 -4.63
C VAL A 20 -2.73 -4.71 -3.14
N ALA A 21 -1.78 -3.91 -2.69
CA ALA A 21 -1.78 -3.39 -1.33
C ALA A 21 -2.05 -1.89 -1.38
N ILE A 22 -3.09 -1.45 -0.69
CA ILE A 22 -3.43 -0.04 -0.53
C ILE A 22 -3.13 0.30 0.93
N LEU A 23 -2.00 0.95 1.16
CA LEU A 23 -1.50 1.22 2.50
C LEU A 23 -1.45 2.72 2.75
N GLY A 24 -1.79 3.12 3.97
CA GLY A 24 -1.77 4.51 4.37
C GLY A 24 -0.85 4.77 5.55
N ASP A 25 -0.87 6.00 6.02
CA ASP A 25 0.02 6.42 7.10
C ASP A 25 -0.21 5.61 8.37
N MET A 26 0.89 5.27 9.02
CA MET A 26 0.89 4.66 10.35
C MET A 26 1.12 5.76 11.37
N GLY A 27 0.24 5.84 12.37
CA GLY A 27 0.34 6.86 13.41
C GLY A 27 1.14 6.41 14.63
N GLU A 28 1.46 7.37 15.47
CA GLU A 28 2.04 7.14 16.80
C GLU A 28 3.36 6.35 16.78
N LEU A 29 4.19 6.54 15.76
CA LEU A 29 5.47 5.83 15.63
C LEU A 29 6.66 6.59 16.23
N GLY A 30 6.47 7.86 16.56
CA GLY A 30 7.55 8.66 17.13
C GLY A 30 8.58 9.13 16.10
N ALA A 31 9.81 9.34 16.55
CA ALA A 31 10.86 9.96 15.74
C ALA A 31 11.27 9.15 14.52
N ASP A 32 11.08 7.84 14.54
CA ASP A 32 11.49 6.95 13.45
C ASP A 32 10.38 6.70 12.43
N GLU A 33 9.33 7.51 12.43
CA GLU A 33 8.16 7.27 11.59
C GLU A 33 8.46 7.15 10.10
N LEU A 34 9.35 7.98 9.57
CA LEU A 34 9.70 7.90 8.15
C LEU A 34 10.47 6.62 7.83
N ALA A 35 11.42 6.25 8.68
CA ALA A 35 12.17 5.01 8.51
C ALA A 35 11.25 3.79 8.56
N MET A 36 10.26 3.81 9.43
CA MET A 36 9.29 2.72 9.55
C MET A 36 8.37 2.62 8.34
N HIS A 37 7.98 3.75 7.75
CA HIS A 37 7.23 3.75 6.51
C HIS A 37 8.07 3.20 5.35
N ARG A 38 9.35 3.58 5.29
CA ARG A 38 10.27 3.06 4.27
C ARG A 38 10.43 1.55 4.38
N GLU A 39 10.54 1.05 5.60
CA GLU A 39 10.67 -0.38 5.86
C GLU A 39 9.50 -1.18 5.30
N VAL A 40 8.28 -0.69 5.49
CA VAL A 40 7.09 -1.36 4.98
C VAL A 40 7.07 -1.34 3.44
N GLY A 41 7.45 -0.22 2.83
CA GLY A 41 7.53 -0.13 1.38
C GLY A 41 8.48 -1.15 0.77
N ALA A 42 9.69 -1.24 1.32
CA ALA A 42 10.66 -2.23 0.88
C ALA A 42 10.16 -3.65 1.07
N TYR A 43 9.50 -3.90 2.20
CA TYR A 43 8.96 -5.22 2.51
C TYR A 43 7.89 -5.66 1.50
N ALA A 44 7.03 -4.74 1.08
CA ALA A 44 6.01 -5.04 0.08
C ALA A 44 6.64 -5.57 -1.22
N ALA A 45 7.75 -4.96 -1.64
CA ALA A 45 8.47 -5.41 -2.83
C ALA A 45 9.02 -6.82 -2.65
N PHE A 46 9.56 -7.13 -1.47
CA PHE A 46 10.07 -8.47 -1.19
C PHE A 46 8.99 -9.55 -1.18
N LYS A 47 7.77 -9.20 -0.80
CA LYS A 47 6.67 -10.15 -0.63
C LYS A 47 5.84 -10.35 -1.90
N ASN A 48 6.38 -9.99 -3.06
CA ASN A 48 5.74 -10.22 -4.35
C ASN A 48 4.37 -9.54 -4.52
N THR A 49 4.20 -8.38 -3.91
CA THR A 49 3.05 -7.52 -4.17
C THR A 49 3.16 -7.03 -5.62
N ASP A 50 2.07 -7.07 -6.36
CA ASP A 50 2.07 -6.65 -7.77
C ASP A 50 1.88 -5.15 -7.93
N VAL A 51 1.05 -4.56 -7.06
CA VAL A 51 0.79 -3.11 -7.06
C VAL A 51 0.77 -2.62 -5.62
N LEU A 52 1.51 -1.56 -5.36
CA LEU A 52 1.50 -0.89 -4.05
C LEU A 52 0.97 0.53 -4.25
N VAL A 53 -0.11 0.85 -3.57
CA VAL A 53 -0.68 2.20 -3.54
C VAL A 53 -0.44 2.76 -2.14
N CYS A 54 0.26 3.87 -2.05
CA CYS A 54 0.59 4.52 -0.79
C CYS A 54 -0.19 5.82 -0.68
N ILE A 55 -1.00 5.98 0.36
CA ILE A 55 -1.86 7.15 0.54
C ILE A 55 -1.49 7.89 1.82
N GLY A 56 -1.20 9.17 1.71
CA GLY A 56 -0.89 10.05 2.82
C GLY A 56 0.50 10.65 2.74
N ALA A 57 0.76 11.66 3.56
CA ALA A 57 2.02 12.39 3.55
C ALA A 57 3.21 11.53 3.97
N LEU A 58 3.06 10.73 5.03
CA LEU A 58 4.13 9.84 5.50
C LEU A 58 4.35 8.67 4.53
N SER A 59 3.30 8.25 3.86
CA SER A 59 3.35 7.13 2.91
C SER A 59 4.08 7.47 1.62
N LYS A 60 4.45 8.73 1.41
CA LYS A 60 5.35 9.13 0.32
C LYS A 60 6.70 8.43 0.49
N ASP A 61 7.22 8.36 1.71
CA ASP A 61 8.48 7.68 2.00
C ASP A 61 8.37 6.17 1.81
N MET A 62 7.21 5.61 2.12
CA MET A 62 6.93 4.19 1.83
C MET A 62 7.04 3.94 0.32
N ALA A 63 6.43 4.78 -0.49
CA ALA A 63 6.46 4.65 -1.94
C ALA A 63 7.89 4.80 -2.50
N GLU A 64 8.65 5.77 -1.98
CA GLU A 64 10.03 5.97 -2.42
C GLU A 64 10.91 4.75 -2.14
N ALA A 65 10.82 4.19 -0.94
CA ALA A 65 11.59 2.99 -0.57
C ALA A 65 11.17 1.78 -1.40
N ALA A 66 9.88 1.64 -1.70
CA ALA A 66 9.39 0.57 -2.55
C ALA A 66 9.96 0.69 -3.97
N LYS A 67 9.99 1.90 -4.53
CA LYS A 67 10.56 2.14 -5.86
C LYS A 67 12.05 1.83 -5.90
N GLU A 68 12.78 2.24 -4.86
CA GLU A 68 14.22 1.93 -4.74
C GLU A 68 14.45 0.42 -4.71
N THR A 69 13.64 -0.31 -3.95
CA THR A 69 13.75 -1.76 -3.83
C THR A 69 13.42 -2.46 -5.15
N VAL A 70 12.39 -1.99 -5.86
CA VAL A 70 12.03 -2.52 -7.18
C VAL A 70 13.21 -2.39 -8.15
N LEU A 71 13.85 -1.21 -8.18
CA LEU A 71 15.00 -0.99 -9.05
C LEU A 71 16.19 -1.87 -8.67
N ALA A 72 16.47 -1.99 -7.37
CA ALA A 72 17.62 -2.77 -6.88
C ALA A 72 17.45 -4.29 -7.07
N THR A 73 16.21 -4.78 -7.04
CA THR A 73 15.92 -6.21 -7.10
C THR A 73 15.31 -6.66 -8.43
N GLU A 74 15.16 -5.73 -9.37
CA GLU A 74 14.60 -6.00 -10.71
C GLU A 74 13.20 -6.63 -10.66
N LYS A 75 12.41 -6.25 -9.66
CA LYS A 75 11.03 -6.71 -9.54
C LYS A 75 10.09 -5.88 -10.41
N ASN A 76 8.88 -6.39 -10.64
CA ASN A 76 7.90 -5.74 -11.52
C ASN A 76 6.78 -5.02 -10.78
N MET A 77 6.91 -4.82 -9.47
CA MET A 77 5.87 -4.15 -8.70
C MET A 77 5.69 -2.70 -9.17
N LYS A 78 4.43 -2.32 -9.39
CA LYS A 78 4.08 -0.93 -9.71
C LYS A 78 3.80 -0.20 -8.40
N VAL A 79 4.29 1.02 -8.28
CA VAL A 79 4.17 1.81 -7.06
C VAL A 79 3.51 3.15 -7.37
N PHE A 80 2.47 3.50 -6.61
CA PHE A 80 1.76 4.76 -6.74
C PHE A 80 1.70 5.46 -5.38
N HIS A 81 1.74 6.78 -5.41
CA HIS A 81 1.53 7.59 -4.21
C HIS A 81 0.47 8.65 -4.47
N PHE A 82 -0.43 8.82 -3.50
CA PHE A 82 -1.44 9.87 -3.50
C PHE A 82 -1.44 10.54 -2.13
N ASP A 83 -1.61 11.86 -2.10
CA ASP A 83 -1.66 12.57 -0.82
C ASP A 83 -2.97 12.32 -0.08
N THR A 84 -4.05 12.08 -0.81
CA THR A 84 -5.39 11.89 -0.21
C THR A 84 -6.11 10.68 -0.81
N LYS A 85 -7.12 10.19 -0.11
CA LYS A 85 -8.00 9.14 -0.61
C LYS A 85 -8.75 9.61 -1.86
N GLU A 86 -9.15 10.86 -1.89
CA GLU A 86 -9.89 11.45 -3.02
C GLU A 86 -9.06 11.40 -4.30
N ASP A 87 -7.77 11.72 -4.22
CA ASP A 87 -6.87 11.62 -5.36
C ASP A 87 -6.75 10.17 -5.84
N PHE A 88 -6.68 9.23 -4.92
CA PHE A 88 -6.68 7.81 -5.27
C PHE A 88 -7.98 7.43 -5.98
N TYR A 89 -9.13 7.85 -5.47
CA TYR A 89 -10.43 7.52 -6.08
C TYR A 89 -10.51 7.96 -7.54
N GLN A 90 -9.94 9.12 -7.85
CA GLN A 90 -9.94 9.64 -9.23
C GLN A 90 -9.07 8.80 -10.17
N ASN A 91 -8.16 8.01 -9.63
CA ASN A 91 -7.20 7.22 -10.40
C ASN A 91 -7.39 5.71 -10.30
N MET A 92 -8.20 5.24 -9.34
CA MET A 92 -8.30 3.80 -9.05
C MET A 92 -8.79 2.96 -10.21
N GLY A 93 -9.63 3.52 -11.08
CA GLY A 93 -10.13 2.81 -12.25
C GLY A 93 -9.04 2.44 -13.26
N GLN A 94 -7.93 3.18 -13.25
CA GLN A 94 -6.79 2.91 -14.11
C GLN A 94 -5.76 1.99 -13.46
N ILE A 95 -5.86 1.81 -12.15
CA ILE A 95 -4.90 1.02 -11.35
C ILE A 95 -5.42 -0.38 -11.07
N LEU A 96 -6.68 -0.48 -10.63
CA LEU A 96 -7.28 -1.74 -10.20
C LEU A 96 -7.91 -2.50 -11.38
N LYS A 97 -7.93 -3.82 -11.26
CA LYS A 97 -8.52 -4.72 -12.28
C LYS A 97 -9.45 -5.70 -11.61
N GLU A 98 -10.36 -6.26 -12.40
CA GLU A 98 -11.22 -7.34 -11.92
C GLU A 98 -10.38 -8.50 -11.42
N ASN A 99 -10.85 -9.15 -10.38
CA ASN A 99 -10.22 -10.31 -9.75
C ASN A 99 -8.96 -9.99 -8.97
N ASP A 100 -8.61 -8.71 -8.79
CA ASP A 100 -7.52 -8.35 -7.89
C ASP A 100 -7.85 -8.78 -6.46
N THR A 101 -6.83 -9.26 -5.74
CA THR A 101 -6.91 -9.44 -4.29
C THR A 101 -6.32 -8.17 -3.67
N ILE A 102 -7.11 -7.47 -2.87
CA ILE A 102 -6.74 -6.15 -2.38
C ILE A 102 -6.65 -6.12 -0.86
N LEU A 103 -5.48 -5.76 -0.35
CA LEU A 103 -5.27 -5.46 1.06
C LEU A 103 -5.44 -3.95 1.25
N VAL A 104 -6.28 -3.55 2.21
CA VAL A 104 -6.50 -2.13 2.53
C VAL A 104 -6.17 -1.93 4.00
N LYS A 105 -5.15 -1.12 4.32
CA LYS A 105 -4.71 -0.96 5.71
C LYS A 105 -4.03 0.38 5.99
N ALA A 106 -4.40 0.98 7.11
CA ALA A 106 -3.79 2.21 7.63
C ALA A 106 -4.16 2.38 9.10
N SER A 107 -3.61 3.40 9.76
CA SER A 107 -4.05 3.78 11.09
C SER A 107 -5.49 4.29 11.08
N HIS A 108 -6.19 4.13 12.21
CA HIS A 108 -7.61 4.48 12.31
C HIS A 108 -7.92 5.91 11.87
N PHE A 109 -7.03 6.87 12.13
CA PHE A 109 -7.28 8.27 11.76
C PHE A 109 -7.41 8.48 10.24
N MET A 110 -6.93 7.54 9.43
CA MET A 110 -7.04 7.62 7.97
C MET A 110 -8.40 7.16 7.45
N GLU A 111 -9.20 6.52 8.28
CA GLU A 111 -10.55 6.06 7.94
C GLU A 111 -10.59 5.20 6.67
N PHE A 112 -9.66 4.27 6.55
CA PHE A 112 -9.54 3.39 5.38
C PHE A 112 -10.71 2.42 5.15
N PRO A 113 -11.56 2.07 6.13
CA PRO A 113 -12.80 1.36 5.81
C PRO A 113 -13.65 2.05 4.76
N GLU A 114 -13.52 3.38 4.63
CA GLU A 114 -14.15 4.15 3.55
C GLU A 114 -13.70 3.65 2.18
N ILE A 115 -12.41 3.29 2.04
CA ILE A 115 -11.89 2.77 0.76
C ILE A 115 -12.53 1.43 0.42
N VAL A 116 -12.66 0.54 1.41
CA VAL A 116 -13.30 -0.76 1.20
C VAL A 116 -14.73 -0.58 0.72
N LYS A 117 -15.46 0.34 1.35
CA LYS A 117 -16.83 0.67 0.96
C LYS A 117 -16.89 1.19 -0.47
N LYS A 118 -15.97 2.11 -0.81
CA LYS A 118 -15.90 2.70 -2.15
C LYS A 118 -15.62 1.66 -3.21
N LEU A 119 -14.70 0.73 -2.95
CA LEU A 119 -14.39 -0.36 -3.88
C LEU A 119 -15.60 -1.27 -4.08
N SER A 120 -16.35 -1.55 -3.02
CA SER A 120 -17.56 -2.38 -3.10
C SER A 120 -18.64 -1.72 -3.95
N GLU A 121 -18.77 -0.40 -3.90
CA GLU A 121 -19.74 0.35 -4.69
C GLU A 121 -19.38 0.36 -6.18
N GLU A 122 -18.09 0.31 -6.50
CA GLU A 122 -17.61 0.34 -7.89
C GLU A 122 -17.57 -1.05 -8.54
N ALA A 123 -17.78 -2.10 -7.76
CA ALA A 123 -17.69 -3.49 -8.26
C ALA A 123 -18.82 -3.86 -9.24
#